data_6a7f713292f8c40d251c20c9fd74e391
#
_entry.id   6a7f713292f8c40d251c20c9fd74e391
#
_cell.length_a   1.000
_cell.length_b   1.000
_cell.length_c   1.000
_cell.angle_alpha   90.00
_cell.angle_beta   90.00
_cell.angle_gamma   90.00
#
_symmetry.space_group_name_H-M   'P 1'
#
loop_
_entity.id
_entity.type
_entity.pdbx_description
1 polymer ?
#
loop_
_entity_poly.entity_id
_entity_poly.type
_entity_poly.pdbx_seq_one_letter_code
_entity_poly.pdbx_strand_id
1 'polypeptide(L)'
;PATHEQLWEVTEGIKFPILKSIAVCLEDAVLEKDVQTAMVNLKHLLQKRLEQPNLKAPAIFIRPRNIEMAKHIVDWDLNHTYSGMILPKFTLHDLKQWMDILPLNINLMPTLETKEIFDMGHNMELNQALKYDFHKTLCLRIGGNDLLSCLHLRRPKNSTIYQTPVG
;
A
#
# COMPACT_ATOMS: atom_id res chain seq x y z
N PRO A 1 1.30 -10.94 3.25
CA PRO A 1 2.66 -10.67 2.77
C PRO A 1 2.93 -11.30 1.40
N ALA A 2 3.91 -10.73 0.65
CA ALA A 2 4.37 -11.30 -0.62
C ALA A 2 5.13 -12.63 -0.44
N THR A 3 5.43 -13.03 0.79
CA THR A 3 6.02 -14.31 1.17
C THR A 3 4.95 -15.39 1.48
N HIS A 4 3.67 -15.11 1.27
CA HIS A 4 2.61 -16.07 1.58
C HIS A 4 2.65 -17.26 0.63
N GLU A 5 2.64 -18.48 1.16
CA GLU A 5 2.76 -19.73 0.37
C GLU A 5 1.68 -19.88 -0.70
N GLN A 6 0.47 -19.40 -0.42
CA GLN A 6 -0.69 -19.44 -1.33
C GLN A 6 -0.98 -18.08 -1.97
N LEU A 7 0.08 -17.30 -2.25
CA LEU A 7 -0.08 -15.94 -2.79
C LEU A 7 -0.88 -15.92 -4.09
N TRP A 8 -0.63 -16.85 -4.99
CA TRP A 8 -1.34 -16.99 -6.25
C TRP A 8 -2.83 -17.27 -6.06
N GLU A 9 -3.17 -18.29 -5.27
CA GLU A 9 -4.57 -18.70 -5.05
C GLU A 9 -5.40 -17.61 -4.38
N VAL A 10 -4.75 -16.82 -3.50
CA VAL A 10 -5.40 -15.68 -2.84
C VAL A 10 -5.61 -14.54 -3.81
N THR A 11 -4.61 -14.18 -4.61
CA THR A 11 -4.67 -13.05 -5.55
C THR A 11 -5.56 -13.33 -6.76
N GLU A 12 -5.74 -14.59 -7.14
CA GLU A 12 -6.66 -14.98 -8.20
C GLU A 12 -8.09 -15.24 -7.73
N GLY A 13 -8.37 -15.04 -6.42
CA GLY A 13 -9.70 -15.25 -5.85
C GLY A 13 -10.11 -16.71 -5.72
N ILE A 14 -9.18 -17.65 -5.93
CA ILE A 14 -9.45 -19.10 -5.81
C ILE A 14 -9.75 -19.44 -4.36
N LYS A 15 -8.90 -18.99 -3.45
CA LYS A 15 -9.04 -19.27 -2.01
C LYS A 15 -10.17 -18.46 -1.34
N PHE A 16 -10.37 -17.22 -1.78
CA PHE A 16 -11.36 -16.31 -1.21
C PHE A 16 -12.16 -15.62 -2.33
N PRO A 17 -13.14 -16.30 -2.95
CA PRO A 17 -13.84 -15.78 -4.14
C PRO A 17 -14.69 -14.53 -3.90
N ILE A 18 -14.96 -14.18 -2.65
CA ILE A 18 -15.72 -12.97 -2.28
C ILE A 18 -14.87 -11.70 -2.28
N LEU A 19 -13.54 -11.82 -2.27
CA LEU A 19 -12.65 -10.66 -2.25
C LEU A 19 -12.75 -9.88 -3.57
N LYS A 20 -12.83 -8.56 -3.45
CA LYS A 20 -12.81 -7.62 -4.59
C LYS A 20 -11.45 -6.97 -4.78
N SER A 21 -10.68 -6.86 -3.71
CA SER A 21 -9.34 -6.30 -3.73
C SER A 21 -8.45 -6.92 -2.66
N ILE A 22 -7.15 -6.88 -2.89
CA ILE A 22 -6.15 -7.40 -1.96
C ILE A 22 -4.90 -6.52 -1.96
N ALA A 23 -4.32 -6.33 -0.78
CA ALA A 23 -3.01 -5.70 -0.61
C ALA A 23 -1.92 -6.76 -0.53
N VAL A 24 -0.97 -6.74 -1.47
CA VAL A 24 0.26 -7.53 -1.41
C VAL A 24 1.33 -6.69 -0.72
N CYS A 25 1.65 -7.06 0.52
CA CYS A 25 2.53 -6.29 1.39
C CYS A 25 3.98 -6.78 1.29
N LEU A 26 4.92 -5.83 1.11
CA LEU A 26 6.37 -6.02 1.18
C LEU A 26 6.98 -5.23 2.35
N GLU A 27 6.17 -4.56 3.16
CA GLU A 27 6.59 -3.73 4.29
C GLU A 27 6.47 -4.50 5.62
N ASP A 28 5.64 -4.05 6.56
CA ASP A 28 5.55 -4.57 7.94
C ASP A 28 5.28 -6.08 8.06
N ALA A 29 4.62 -6.67 7.07
CA ALA A 29 4.32 -8.10 7.06
C ALA A 29 5.46 -8.97 6.51
N VAL A 30 6.60 -8.38 6.15
CA VAL A 30 7.77 -9.08 5.59
C VAL A 30 9.00 -8.73 6.42
N LEU A 31 9.67 -9.74 6.95
CA LEU A 31 10.93 -9.55 7.68
C LEU A 31 12.04 -9.06 6.74
N GLU A 32 13.01 -8.31 7.26
CA GLU A 32 14.11 -7.76 6.47
C GLU A 32 14.85 -8.84 5.65
N LYS A 33 15.15 -9.98 6.27
CA LYS A 33 15.81 -11.12 5.62
C LYS A 33 15.01 -11.73 4.46
N ASP A 34 13.70 -11.53 4.42
CA ASP A 34 12.80 -12.14 3.46
C ASP A 34 12.39 -11.16 2.33
N VAL A 35 12.88 -9.91 2.36
CA VAL A 35 12.53 -8.87 1.38
C VAL A 35 12.87 -9.30 -0.05
N GLN A 36 14.06 -9.87 -0.27
CA GLN A 36 14.46 -10.33 -1.59
C GLN A 36 13.53 -11.44 -2.12
N THR A 37 13.17 -12.39 -1.27
CA THR A 37 12.21 -13.46 -1.61
C THR A 37 10.84 -12.86 -1.92
N ALA A 38 10.37 -11.89 -1.14
CA ALA A 38 9.10 -11.21 -1.37
C ALA A 38 9.07 -10.48 -2.72
N MET A 39 10.17 -9.81 -3.11
CA MET A 39 10.31 -9.14 -4.41
C MET A 39 10.27 -10.14 -5.57
N VAL A 40 10.98 -11.26 -5.46
CA VAL A 40 10.96 -12.33 -6.47
C VAL A 40 9.55 -12.92 -6.62
N ASN A 41 8.89 -13.22 -5.51
CA ASN A 41 7.52 -13.77 -5.51
C ASN A 41 6.53 -12.78 -6.13
N LEU A 42 6.63 -11.49 -5.79
CA LEU A 42 5.78 -10.46 -6.39
C LEU A 42 6.00 -10.39 -7.91
N LYS A 43 7.25 -10.35 -8.36
CA LYS A 43 7.57 -10.30 -9.80
C LYS A 43 6.98 -11.51 -10.53
N HIS A 44 7.17 -12.71 -10.03
CA HIS A 44 6.60 -13.93 -10.60
C HIS A 44 5.07 -13.90 -10.63
N LEU A 45 4.43 -13.40 -9.55
CA LEU A 45 2.98 -13.21 -9.50
C LEU A 45 2.50 -12.32 -10.65
N LEU A 46 3.12 -11.15 -10.82
CA LEU A 46 2.72 -10.17 -11.84
C LEU A 46 2.97 -10.69 -13.26
N GLN A 47 4.10 -11.37 -13.49
CA GLN A 47 4.41 -12.02 -14.77
C GLN A 47 3.38 -13.09 -15.11
N LYS A 48 3.07 -13.98 -14.16
CA LYS A 48 2.06 -15.03 -14.35
C LYS A 48 0.67 -14.45 -14.62
N ARG A 49 0.32 -13.33 -13.97
CA ARG A 49 -0.94 -12.62 -14.19
C ARG A 49 -1.00 -11.96 -15.57
N LEU A 50 0.14 -11.54 -16.11
CA LEU A 50 0.25 -11.06 -17.49
C LEU A 50 -0.01 -12.18 -18.50
N GLU A 51 0.55 -13.36 -18.27
CA GLU A 51 0.41 -14.52 -19.13
C GLU A 51 -0.99 -15.16 -19.06
N GLN A 52 -1.62 -15.08 -17.88
CA GLN A 52 -2.92 -15.69 -17.58
C GLN A 52 -3.90 -14.66 -16.99
N PRO A 53 -4.38 -13.71 -17.81
CA PRO A 53 -5.25 -12.64 -17.30
C PRO A 53 -6.61 -13.22 -16.85
N ASN A 54 -6.99 -12.85 -15.62
CA ASN A 54 -8.27 -13.24 -15.02
C ASN A 54 -9.06 -11.98 -14.62
N LEU A 55 -10.05 -11.63 -15.44
CA LEU A 55 -10.89 -10.45 -15.23
C LEU A 55 -11.77 -10.51 -13.97
N LYS A 56 -11.94 -11.71 -13.39
CA LYS A 56 -12.72 -11.92 -12.16
C LYS A 56 -11.83 -11.90 -10.91
N ALA A 57 -10.52 -11.88 -11.08
CA ALA A 57 -9.59 -11.84 -9.96
C ALA A 57 -9.71 -10.53 -9.17
N PRO A 58 -9.43 -10.55 -7.86
CA PRO A 58 -9.37 -9.34 -7.04
C PRO A 58 -8.39 -8.31 -7.60
N ALA A 59 -8.72 -7.03 -7.46
CA ALA A 59 -7.79 -5.95 -7.76
C ALA A 59 -6.57 -6.04 -6.83
N ILE A 60 -5.36 -6.04 -7.39
CA ILE A 60 -4.13 -6.08 -6.59
C ILE A 60 -3.65 -4.66 -6.31
N PHE A 61 -3.40 -4.37 -5.04
CA PHE A 61 -2.67 -3.18 -4.59
C PHE A 61 -1.36 -3.61 -3.96
N ILE A 62 -0.25 -3.01 -4.37
CA ILE A 62 1.08 -3.34 -3.86
C ILE A 62 1.44 -2.33 -2.78
N ARG A 63 1.89 -2.81 -1.61
CA ARG A 63 2.44 -1.96 -0.55
C ARG A 63 3.96 -2.16 -0.50
N PRO A 64 4.73 -1.32 -1.19
CA PRO A 64 6.19 -1.33 -1.12
C PRO A 64 6.64 -0.85 0.26
N ARG A 65 7.90 -1.07 0.61
CA ARG A 65 8.50 -0.64 1.88
C ARG A 65 8.85 0.84 1.88
N ASN A 66 9.26 1.36 0.73
CA ASN A 66 9.70 2.74 0.51
C ASN A 66 9.63 3.10 -0.98
N ILE A 67 10.01 4.33 -1.30
CA ILE A 67 9.98 4.89 -2.65
C ILE A 67 10.95 4.14 -3.58
N GLU A 68 12.15 3.77 -3.11
CA GLU A 68 13.15 3.05 -3.90
C GLU A 68 12.63 1.68 -4.33
N MET A 69 11.99 0.96 -3.43
CA MET A 69 11.34 -0.33 -3.76
C MET A 69 10.19 -0.13 -4.75
N ALA A 70 9.38 0.91 -4.58
CA ALA A 70 8.30 1.23 -5.52
C ALA A 70 8.84 1.52 -6.92
N LYS A 71 9.90 2.33 -7.04
CA LYS A 71 10.58 2.59 -8.29
C LYS A 71 11.06 1.29 -8.95
N HIS A 72 11.72 0.42 -8.19
CA HIS A 72 12.17 -0.87 -8.69
C HIS A 72 11.02 -1.74 -9.22
N ILE A 73 9.85 -1.71 -8.57
CA ILE A 73 8.65 -2.44 -9.03
C ILE A 73 8.11 -1.83 -10.33
N VAL A 74 8.08 -0.52 -10.44
CA VAL A 74 7.65 0.20 -11.65
C VAL A 74 8.56 -0.10 -12.83
N ASP A 75 9.87 -0.18 -12.61
CA ASP A 75 10.89 -0.48 -13.63
C ASP A 75 10.74 -1.91 -14.22
N TRP A 76 9.91 -2.78 -13.65
CA TRP A 76 9.60 -4.08 -14.27
C TRP A 76 8.66 -4.00 -15.47
N ASP A 77 8.04 -2.85 -15.70
CA ASP A 77 7.04 -2.62 -16.77
C ASP A 77 5.84 -3.59 -16.73
N LEU A 78 5.38 -3.90 -15.52
CA LEU A 78 4.22 -4.78 -15.26
C LEU A 78 3.03 -3.99 -14.70
N ASN A 79 2.96 -2.68 -14.95
CA ASN A 79 2.00 -1.75 -14.33
C ASN A 79 0.53 -2.04 -14.67
N HIS A 80 0.27 -2.78 -15.73
CA HIS A 80 -1.08 -3.17 -16.15
C HIS A 80 -1.58 -4.46 -15.45
N THR A 81 -0.76 -5.11 -14.64
CA THR A 81 -1.11 -6.34 -13.92
C THR A 81 -1.58 -6.11 -12.49
N TYR A 82 -1.48 -4.88 -11.99
CA TYR A 82 -1.99 -4.48 -10.68
C TYR A 82 -2.74 -3.15 -10.75
N SER A 83 -3.61 -2.90 -9.79
CA SER A 83 -4.57 -1.78 -9.82
C SER A 83 -4.06 -0.53 -9.14
N GLY A 84 -3.05 -0.64 -8.29
CA GLY A 84 -2.53 0.53 -7.58
C GLY A 84 -1.44 0.21 -6.57
N MET A 85 -0.96 1.28 -5.91
CA MET A 85 0.01 1.21 -4.82
C MET A 85 -0.53 1.82 -3.53
N ILE A 86 -0.18 1.19 -2.42
CA ILE A 86 -0.39 1.69 -1.07
C ILE A 86 0.90 2.35 -0.64
N LEU A 87 0.87 3.65 -0.38
CA LEU A 87 2.04 4.43 -0.04
C LEU A 87 2.20 4.44 1.49
N PRO A 88 3.19 3.70 2.05
CA PRO A 88 3.40 3.65 3.49
C PRO A 88 3.99 4.97 3.99
N LYS A 89 3.70 5.32 5.25
CA LYS A 89 4.27 6.47 5.97
C LYS A 89 4.28 7.76 5.15
N PHE A 90 3.21 7.95 4.40
CA PHE A 90 3.07 9.04 3.44
C PHE A 90 3.00 10.39 4.14
N THR A 91 3.81 11.34 3.67
CA THR A 91 3.80 12.74 4.10
C THR A 91 3.72 13.67 2.88
N LEU A 92 3.35 14.93 3.11
CA LEU A 92 3.36 15.95 2.06
C LEU A 92 4.77 16.14 1.45
N HIS A 93 5.82 15.96 2.25
CA HIS A 93 7.20 16.06 1.79
C HIS A 93 7.54 15.03 0.70
N ASP A 94 6.96 13.84 0.79
CA ASP A 94 7.24 12.73 -0.14
C ASP A 94 6.38 12.78 -1.40
N LEU A 95 5.34 13.63 -1.42
CA LEU A 95 4.35 13.70 -2.50
C LEU A 95 5.00 13.79 -3.87
N LYS A 96 5.91 14.74 -4.06
CA LYS A 96 6.58 14.95 -5.35
C LYS A 96 7.38 13.71 -5.79
N GLN A 97 8.11 13.09 -4.88
CA GLN A 97 8.93 11.91 -5.19
C GLN A 97 8.04 10.74 -5.64
N TRP A 98 6.89 10.54 -4.98
CA TRP A 98 5.91 9.54 -5.41
C TRP A 98 5.33 9.85 -6.78
N MET A 99 5.01 11.12 -7.05
CA MET A 99 4.45 11.55 -8.34
C MET A 99 5.44 11.34 -9.49
N ASP A 100 6.73 11.58 -9.25
CA ASP A 100 7.77 11.46 -10.28
C ASP A 100 8.01 10.01 -10.72
N ILE A 101 7.73 9.02 -9.87
CA ILE A 101 8.00 7.60 -10.17
C ILE A 101 6.75 6.81 -10.58
N LEU A 102 5.55 7.23 -10.16
CA LEU A 102 4.37 6.40 -10.34
C LEU A 102 3.68 6.64 -11.69
N PRO A 103 3.39 5.55 -12.43
CA PRO A 103 2.71 5.65 -13.72
C PRO A 103 1.31 6.26 -13.59
N LEU A 104 0.89 6.96 -14.65
CA LEU A 104 -0.38 7.66 -14.68
C LEU A 104 -1.64 6.75 -14.59
N ASN A 105 -1.53 5.49 -14.85
CA ASN A 105 -2.63 4.51 -14.85
C ASN A 105 -2.82 3.77 -13.51
N ILE A 106 -2.01 4.07 -12.48
CA ILE A 106 -2.04 3.40 -11.19
C ILE A 106 -2.85 4.22 -10.17
N ASN A 107 -3.75 3.58 -9.44
CA ASN A 107 -4.45 4.19 -8.31
C ASN A 107 -3.56 4.23 -7.06
N LEU A 108 -3.74 5.24 -6.23
CA LEU A 108 -2.93 5.47 -5.06
C LEU A 108 -3.77 5.41 -3.78
N MET A 109 -3.17 4.83 -2.74
CA MET A 109 -3.74 4.80 -1.40
C MET A 109 -2.67 5.28 -0.39
N PRO A 110 -2.50 6.59 -0.20
CA PRO A 110 -1.61 7.13 0.82
C PRO A 110 -2.01 6.66 2.21
N THR A 111 -1.05 6.20 3.01
CA THR A 111 -1.30 5.79 4.39
C THR A 111 -0.78 6.87 5.34
N LEU A 112 -1.72 7.48 6.07
CA LEU A 112 -1.46 8.51 7.07
C LEU A 112 -1.16 7.80 8.40
N GLU A 113 0.10 7.68 8.74
CA GLU A 113 0.56 6.88 9.87
C GLU A 113 1.79 7.47 10.55
N THR A 114 2.10 8.74 10.26
CA THR A 114 3.23 9.48 10.84
C THR A 114 2.74 10.60 11.76
N LYS A 115 3.65 11.16 12.59
CA LYS A 115 3.30 12.19 13.58
C LYS A 115 2.74 13.47 12.97
N GLU A 116 3.03 13.74 11.71
CA GLU A 116 2.58 14.92 10.98
C GLU A 116 1.05 15.01 10.89
N ILE A 117 0.33 13.86 10.97
CA ILE A 117 -1.14 13.83 10.95
C ILE A 117 -1.77 14.55 12.16
N PHE A 118 -1.03 14.73 13.25
CA PHE A 118 -1.49 15.47 14.42
C PHE A 118 -1.32 17.00 14.28
N ASP A 119 -0.69 17.48 13.20
CA ASP A 119 -0.56 18.88 12.87
C ASP A 119 -1.68 19.33 11.92
N MET A 120 -2.50 20.30 12.38
CA MET A 120 -3.63 20.81 11.58
C MET A 120 -3.15 21.57 10.33
N GLY A 121 -2.05 22.31 10.42
CA GLY A 121 -1.46 23.04 9.28
C GLY A 121 -1.03 22.06 8.19
N HIS A 122 -0.28 21.03 8.58
CA HIS A 122 0.12 19.96 7.67
C HIS A 122 -1.10 19.29 6.99
N ASN A 123 -2.16 19.01 7.74
CA ASN A 123 -3.35 18.37 7.19
C ASN A 123 -4.10 19.25 6.19
N MET A 124 -4.12 20.57 6.43
CA MET A 124 -4.71 21.54 5.50
C MET A 124 -3.92 21.59 4.18
N GLU A 125 -2.60 21.66 4.25
CA GLU A 125 -1.72 21.66 3.08
C GLU A 125 -1.82 20.33 2.30
N LEU A 126 -1.80 19.20 3.01
CA LEU A 126 -1.97 17.87 2.43
C LEU A 126 -3.31 17.75 1.70
N ASN A 127 -4.41 18.22 2.30
CA ASN A 127 -5.73 18.21 1.67
C ASN A 127 -5.76 19.05 0.39
N GLN A 128 -5.10 20.21 0.38
CA GLN A 128 -4.99 21.02 -0.84
C GLN A 128 -4.18 20.32 -1.93
N ALA A 129 -3.01 19.79 -1.59
CA ALA A 129 -2.17 19.06 -2.53
C ALA A 129 -2.90 17.85 -3.15
N LEU A 130 -3.58 17.05 -2.33
CA LEU A 130 -4.34 15.89 -2.79
C LEU A 130 -5.52 16.26 -3.70
N LYS A 131 -6.09 17.46 -3.57
CA LYS A 131 -7.15 17.93 -4.47
C LYS A 131 -6.63 18.37 -5.84
N TYR A 132 -5.48 18.98 -5.90
CA TYR A 132 -4.94 19.59 -7.12
C TYR A 132 -3.94 18.71 -7.86
N ASP A 133 -3.09 17.99 -7.12
CA ASP A 133 -1.94 17.28 -7.69
C ASP A 133 -2.13 15.76 -7.75
N PHE A 134 -3.09 15.21 -7.00
CA PHE A 134 -3.21 13.79 -6.79
C PHE A 134 -4.53 13.20 -7.31
N HIS A 135 -4.81 13.37 -8.59
CA HIS A 135 -6.05 12.95 -9.26
C HIS A 135 -6.37 11.45 -9.18
N LYS A 136 -5.45 10.62 -8.68
CA LYS A 136 -5.58 9.16 -8.64
C LYS A 136 -5.65 8.59 -7.24
N THR A 137 -5.79 9.45 -6.25
CA THR A 137 -6.00 8.99 -4.87
C THR A 137 -7.37 8.34 -4.76
N LEU A 138 -7.37 7.02 -4.65
CA LEU A 138 -8.58 6.22 -4.48
C LEU A 138 -9.17 6.41 -3.08
N CYS A 139 -8.34 6.40 -2.06
CA CYS A 139 -8.70 6.67 -0.67
C CYS A 139 -7.45 7.00 0.14
N LEU A 140 -7.66 7.64 1.29
CA LEU A 140 -6.64 7.75 2.35
C LEU A 140 -6.80 6.57 3.31
N ARG A 141 -5.69 5.99 3.70
CA ARG A 141 -5.64 4.94 4.72
C ARG A 141 -5.10 5.52 6.04
N ILE A 142 -5.58 5.01 7.14
CA ILE A 142 -5.11 5.39 8.47
C ILE A 142 -4.34 4.21 9.08
N GLY A 143 -3.06 4.42 9.40
CA GLY A 143 -2.20 3.44 10.05
C GLY A 143 -2.29 3.53 11.58
N GLY A 144 -3.41 3.09 12.13
CA GLY A 144 -3.76 3.34 13.53
C GLY A 144 -2.75 2.79 14.55
N ASN A 145 -2.08 1.67 14.28
CA ASN A 145 -1.06 1.15 15.21
C ASN A 145 0.19 2.03 15.23
N ASP A 146 0.61 2.55 14.07
CA ASP A 146 1.76 3.46 13.96
C ASP A 146 1.44 4.81 14.62
N LEU A 147 0.21 5.32 14.43
CA LEU A 147 -0.24 6.53 15.12
C LEU A 147 -0.28 6.37 16.64
N LEU A 148 -0.75 5.22 17.15
CA LEU A 148 -0.65 4.93 18.58
C LEU A 148 0.79 4.90 19.06
N SER A 149 1.70 4.31 18.26
CA SER A 149 3.14 4.33 18.56
C SER A 149 3.71 5.75 18.64
N CYS A 150 3.29 6.66 17.75
CA CYS A 150 3.67 8.07 17.80
C CYS A 150 3.26 8.75 19.13
N LEU A 151 2.15 8.29 19.72
CA LEU A 151 1.66 8.75 21.03
C LEU A 151 2.21 7.92 22.21
N HIS A 152 3.16 7.02 22.00
CA HIS A 152 3.67 6.07 22.99
C HIS A 152 2.57 5.18 23.60
N LEU A 153 1.51 4.90 22.85
CA LEU A 153 0.38 4.09 23.27
C LEU A 153 0.38 2.74 22.55
N ARG A 154 -0.31 1.77 23.15
CA ARG A 154 -0.63 0.48 22.52
C ARG A 154 -2.13 0.28 22.56
N ARG A 155 -2.64 -0.31 21.49
CA ARG A 155 -4.06 -0.71 21.47
C ARG A 155 -4.33 -1.77 22.54
N PRO A 156 -5.31 -1.56 23.43
CA PRO A 156 -5.69 -2.55 24.43
C PRO A 156 -6.16 -3.84 23.74
N LYS A 157 -5.92 -4.98 24.40
CA LYS A 157 -6.45 -6.26 23.95
C LYS A 157 -7.99 -6.17 23.95
N ASN A 158 -8.62 -6.68 22.91
CA ASN A 158 -10.09 -6.67 22.72
C ASN A 158 -10.71 -5.29 22.44
N SER A 159 -9.91 -4.29 22.02
CA SER A 159 -10.45 -3.01 21.55
C SER A 159 -10.18 -2.83 20.05
N THR A 160 -11.02 -2.05 19.39
CA THR A 160 -10.78 -1.59 18.01
C THR A 160 -9.93 -0.33 18.02
N ILE A 161 -9.36 0.04 16.88
CA ILE A 161 -8.61 1.30 16.75
C ILE A 161 -9.51 2.51 17.04
N TYR A 162 -10.80 2.44 16.68
CA TYR A 162 -11.80 3.49 16.91
C TYR A 162 -12.14 3.73 18.38
N GLN A 163 -11.70 2.87 19.29
CA GLN A 163 -11.85 3.02 20.75
C GLN A 163 -10.58 3.57 21.39
N THR A 164 -9.68 4.11 20.60
CA THR A 164 -8.40 4.68 21.03
C THR A 164 -8.33 6.17 20.66
N PRO A 165 -7.37 6.94 21.19
CA PRO A 165 -7.22 8.36 20.87
C PRO A 165 -6.95 8.71 19.40
N VAL A 166 -6.71 7.72 18.54
CA VAL A 166 -6.46 7.89 17.09
C VAL A 166 -7.62 7.43 16.20
N GLY A 167 -8.74 7.02 16.82
CA GLY A 167 -9.93 6.53 16.12
C GLY A 167 -11.12 7.49 16.07
#